data_45817b53254be784f4d6c27bc7e5de03
#
_entry.id   45817b53254be784f4d6c27bc7e5de03
#
_cell.length_a   1.000
_cell.length_b   1.000
_cell.length_c   1.000
_cell.angle_alpha   90.00
_cell.angle_beta   90.00
_cell.angle_gamma   90.00
#
_symmetry.space_group_name_H-M   'P 1'
#
loop_
_entity.id
_entity.type
_entity.pdbx_description
1 polymer ?
#
loop_
_entity_poly.entity_id
_entity_poly.type
_entity_poly.pdbx_seq_one_letter_code
_entity_poly.pdbx_strand_id
1 'polypeptide(L)'
;FFNGALETTYLQFTIAPDYFVDREKADANEVRHNLEQILSGGGEDFRNRLLKNKKHLERWANRQSIECYRLYDADLPEFNVAIDRYGDRLVIYEYAAPKTINPKVAEERFNRVLAIVPMVFDEVRDEHIYVKHRRRQKGQDQYEKYDESREFFEVNEGSARVLVNLVDYLDTGLFLDHRSVRQYLFENARNKRFLNLFCYTGVGTVHAANGGARTTTSVDMSRTYLKWAERNMRLNGHQGPKHMFDQSDVFEWLRKHIEKMRRKPLMEQRTDKFDLIFMDPPTFSNSKRMEGVLDIQRDHEHLISEAMRLVDRGGELIFSTNLRQFKMDESLSERFEIIDISKATLPEDFARTPRIRQCFKISHRLQ
;
A
#
# COMPACT_ATOMS: atom_id res chain seq x y z
N PHE A 1 29.78 17.65 -16.86
CA PHE A 1 29.18 17.27 -18.14
C PHE A 1 27.68 17.59 -18.11
N PHE A 2 27.15 18.07 -19.23
CA PHE A 2 25.71 18.31 -19.38
C PHE A 2 25.18 17.36 -20.47
N ASN A 3 24.07 16.71 -20.16
CA ASN A 3 23.29 15.93 -21.11
C ASN A 3 21.89 16.60 -21.21
N GLY A 4 21.75 17.50 -22.16
CA GLY A 4 20.55 18.34 -22.26
C GLY A 4 20.43 19.32 -21.08
N ALA A 5 19.32 19.26 -20.35
CA ALA A 5 19.04 20.10 -19.19
C ALA A 5 19.50 19.48 -17.84
N LEU A 6 20.13 18.30 -17.87
CA LEU A 6 20.55 17.58 -16.66
C LEU A 6 22.05 17.74 -16.43
N GLU A 7 22.41 18.21 -15.23
CA GLU A 7 23.80 18.22 -14.77
C GLU A 7 24.17 16.79 -14.36
N THR A 8 25.21 16.23 -14.97
CA THR A 8 25.71 14.90 -14.67
C THR A 8 27.13 14.98 -14.13
N THR A 9 27.39 14.26 -13.04
CA THR A 9 28.73 14.14 -12.45
C THR A 9 29.33 12.80 -12.87
N TYR A 10 30.48 12.86 -13.55
CA TYR A 10 31.27 11.66 -13.84
C TYR A 10 32.25 11.42 -12.69
N LEU A 11 32.14 10.25 -12.09
CA LEU A 11 33.09 9.78 -11.06
C LEU A 11 33.93 8.66 -11.65
N GLN A 12 35.23 8.87 -11.66
CA GLN A 12 36.19 7.83 -12.04
C GLN A 12 37.00 7.47 -10.77
N PHE A 13 37.04 6.20 -10.44
CA PHE A 13 37.87 5.70 -9.35
C PHE A 13 38.60 4.44 -9.82
N THR A 14 39.81 4.27 -9.30
CA THR A 14 40.62 3.08 -9.55
C THR A 14 40.36 2.07 -8.45
N ILE A 15 39.92 0.87 -8.83
CA ILE A 15 39.81 -0.24 -7.89
C ILE A 15 41.15 -0.93 -7.85
N ALA A 16 41.87 -0.80 -6.73
CA ALA A 16 43.12 -1.51 -6.49
C ALA A 16 42.98 -2.50 -5.32
N PRO A 17 43.74 -3.58 -5.29
CA PRO A 17 43.64 -4.57 -4.22
C PRO A 17 43.79 -4.00 -2.82
N ASP A 18 44.55 -2.91 -2.66
CA ASP A 18 44.81 -2.24 -1.39
C ASP A 18 43.55 -1.51 -0.83
N TYR A 19 42.51 -1.33 -1.66
CA TYR A 19 41.23 -0.74 -1.24
C TYR A 19 40.17 -1.80 -0.91
N PHE A 20 40.47 -3.07 -1.05
CA PHE A 20 39.59 -4.14 -0.57
C PHE A 20 39.79 -4.29 0.94
N VAL A 21 38.78 -3.93 1.71
CA VAL A 21 38.74 -4.25 3.13
C VAL A 21 38.53 -5.76 3.24
N ASP A 22 39.57 -6.48 3.65
CA ASP A 22 39.45 -7.88 4.01
C ASP A 22 38.63 -7.96 5.30
N ARG A 23 37.34 -8.31 5.17
CA ARG A 23 36.41 -8.38 6.32
C ARG A 23 36.89 -9.36 7.40
N GLU A 24 37.73 -10.32 7.07
CA GLU A 24 38.30 -11.26 8.03
C GLU A 24 39.46 -10.68 8.86
N LYS A 25 40.03 -9.54 8.43
CA LYS A 25 41.16 -8.86 9.08
C LYS A 25 40.84 -7.47 9.62
N ALA A 26 39.58 -7.02 9.56
CA ALA A 26 39.22 -5.77 10.20
C ALA A 26 39.56 -5.84 11.69
N ASP A 27 40.44 -4.96 12.16
CA ASP A 27 40.83 -4.89 13.57
C ASP A 27 39.56 -4.72 14.42
N ALA A 28 39.40 -5.57 15.41
CA ALA A 28 38.24 -5.53 16.32
C ALA A 28 38.05 -4.13 16.96
N ASN A 29 39.14 -3.37 17.11
CA ASN A 29 39.10 -1.99 17.60
C ASN A 29 38.54 -1.00 16.58
N GLU A 30 38.82 -1.17 15.29
CA GLU A 30 38.28 -0.33 14.22
C GLU A 30 36.79 -0.57 14.05
N VAL A 31 36.36 -1.82 14.06
CA VAL A 31 34.94 -2.21 14.05
C VAL A 31 34.20 -1.62 15.25
N ARG A 32 34.82 -1.67 16.44
CA ARG A 32 34.24 -1.12 17.66
C ARG A 32 34.13 0.42 17.61
N HIS A 33 35.17 1.10 17.12
CA HIS A 33 35.17 2.55 16.97
C HIS A 33 34.11 3.02 15.96
N ASN A 34 33.99 2.34 14.81
CA ASN A 34 32.94 2.60 13.83
C ASN A 34 31.55 2.38 14.42
N LEU A 35 31.39 1.32 15.21
CA LEU A 35 30.12 1.03 15.89
C LEU A 35 29.76 2.12 16.90
N GLU A 36 30.69 2.59 17.71
CA GLU A 36 30.49 3.69 18.68
C GLU A 36 30.11 4.99 17.96
N GLN A 37 30.71 5.29 16.81
CA GLN A 37 30.35 6.43 15.98
C GLN A 37 28.93 6.31 15.39
N ILE A 38 28.56 5.14 14.91
CA ILE A 38 27.21 4.87 14.34
C ILE A 38 26.15 5.01 15.43
N LEU A 39 26.42 4.49 16.62
CA LEU A 39 25.48 4.52 17.74
C LEU A 39 25.41 5.88 18.44
N SER A 40 26.42 6.73 18.28
CA SER A 40 26.40 8.09 18.80
C SER A 40 25.31 8.95 18.14
N GLY A 41 24.96 10.11 18.71
CA GLY A 41 24.02 11.05 18.11
C GLY A 41 22.60 10.49 17.86
N GLY A 42 22.11 9.67 18.81
CA GLY A 42 20.76 9.09 18.77
C GLY A 42 20.65 7.73 18.07
N GLY A 43 21.75 7.19 17.51
CA GLY A 43 21.73 5.87 16.85
C GLY A 43 21.39 4.73 17.80
N GLU A 44 21.82 4.81 19.07
CA GLU A 44 21.46 3.84 20.09
C GLU A 44 19.96 3.84 20.40
N ASP A 45 19.34 5.02 20.50
CA ASP A 45 17.89 5.13 20.72
C ASP A 45 17.11 4.53 19.56
N PHE A 46 17.54 4.78 18.33
CA PHE A 46 16.94 4.18 17.15
C PHE A 46 17.06 2.65 17.15
N ARG A 47 18.27 2.13 17.43
CA ARG A 47 18.51 0.69 17.55
C ARG A 47 17.61 0.05 18.60
N ASN A 48 17.55 0.63 19.80
CA ASN A 48 16.75 0.12 20.90
C ASN A 48 15.26 0.16 20.58
N ARG A 49 14.78 1.23 19.94
CA ARG A 49 13.40 1.33 19.45
C ARG A 49 13.11 0.24 18.42
N LEU A 50 13.98 0.04 17.46
CA LEU A 50 13.80 -0.94 16.39
C LEU A 50 13.81 -2.39 16.93
N LEU A 51 14.71 -2.72 17.86
CA LEU A 51 14.73 -4.02 18.57
C LEU A 51 13.44 -4.27 19.35
N LYS A 52 12.92 -3.24 20.06
CA LYS A 52 11.65 -3.35 20.77
C LYS A 52 10.49 -3.63 19.82
N ASN A 53 10.43 -2.89 18.72
CA ASN A 53 9.40 -3.09 17.69
C ASN A 53 9.51 -4.47 17.05
N LYS A 54 10.71 -4.89 16.64
CA LYS A 54 10.98 -6.24 16.09
C LYS A 54 10.40 -7.29 17.02
N LYS A 55 10.84 -7.32 18.29
CA LYS A 55 10.40 -8.30 19.27
C LYS A 55 8.87 -8.35 19.47
N HIS A 56 8.21 -7.18 19.47
CA HIS A 56 6.76 -7.09 19.65
C HIS A 56 6.02 -7.57 18.40
N LEU A 57 6.36 -7.00 17.25
CA LEU A 57 5.64 -7.23 16.01
C LEU A 57 5.90 -8.62 15.40
N GLU A 58 7.12 -9.17 15.54
CA GLU A 58 7.37 -10.57 15.12
C GLU A 58 6.54 -11.57 15.90
N ARG A 59 6.38 -11.37 17.20
CA ARG A 59 5.51 -12.25 18.01
C ARG A 59 4.05 -12.17 17.56
N TRP A 60 3.58 -10.99 17.27
CA TRP A 60 2.22 -10.79 16.76
C TRP A 60 2.06 -11.38 15.35
N ALA A 61 2.98 -11.08 14.43
CA ALA A 61 2.98 -11.57 13.06
C ALA A 61 3.01 -13.10 13.00
N ASN A 62 3.89 -13.73 13.79
CA ASN A 62 4.00 -15.19 13.85
C ASN A 62 2.71 -15.86 14.37
N ARG A 63 2.03 -15.27 15.37
CA ARG A 63 0.75 -15.80 15.87
C ARG A 63 -0.36 -15.75 14.83
N GLN A 64 -0.30 -14.82 13.89
CA GLN A 64 -1.31 -14.60 12.85
C GLN A 64 -0.86 -15.05 11.46
N SER A 65 0.32 -15.66 11.35
CA SER A 65 0.92 -16.07 10.06
C SER A 65 1.01 -14.90 9.05
N ILE A 66 1.44 -13.73 9.55
CA ILE A 66 1.64 -12.52 8.77
C ILE A 66 3.11 -12.40 8.39
N GLU A 67 3.41 -12.30 7.10
CA GLU A 67 4.77 -12.14 6.57
C GLU A 67 5.10 -10.68 6.19
N CYS A 68 4.07 -9.86 5.98
CA CYS A 68 4.22 -8.50 5.49
C CYS A 68 3.67 -7.50 6.53
N TYR A 69 4.54 -6.68 7.14
CA TYR A 69 4.12 -5.74 8.19
C TYR A 69 5.10 -4.59 8.37
N ARG A 70 4.63 -3.49 8.94
CA ARG A 70 5.42 -2.30 9.25
C ARG A 70 6.12 -2.43 10.59
N LEU A 71 7.45 -2.38 10.56
CA LEU A 71 8.31 -2.48 11.73
C LEU A 71 8.53 -1.13 12.43
N TYR A 72 8.63 -0.05 11.64
CA TYR A 72 8.94 1.29 12.14
C TYR A 72 8.26 2.34 11.26
N ASP A 73 7.76 3.43 11.84
CA ASP A 73 7.10 4.53 11.11
C ASP A 73 7.35 5.88 11.79
N ALA A 74 8.54 6.41 11.60
CA ALA A 74 8.98 7.68 12.20
C ALA A 74 8.71 7.76 13.72
N ASP A 75 8.92 6.66 14.45
CA ASP A 75 8.69 6.56 15.89
C ASP A 75 9.52 7.56 16.70
N LEU A 76 10.68 7.93 16.16
CA LEU A 76 11.58 8.96 16.71
C LEU A 76 11.68 10.11 15.69
N PRO A 77 11.50 11.37 16.11
CA PRO A 77 11.51 12.52 15.21
C PRO A 77 12.81 12.70 14.40
N GLU A 78 13.93 12.23 14.95
CA GLU A 78 15.24 12.31 14.30
C GLU A 78 15.39 11.35 13.13
N PHE A 79 14.66 10.23 13.15
CA PHE A 79 14.73 9.16 12.16
C PHE A 79 13.44 9.06 11.37
N ASN A 80 13.31 9.93 10.38
CA ASN A 80 12.09 10.08 9.56
C ASN A 80 12.03 9.05 8.44
N VAL A 81 11.89 7.79 8.81
CA VAL A 81 11.83 6.65 7.90
C VAL A 81 10.65 5.74 8.24
N ALA A 82 10.20 4.95 7.26
CA ALA A 82 9.41 3.75 7.54
C ALA A 82 10.23 2.51 7.17
N ILE A 83 10.02 1.41 7.89
CA ILE A 83 10.64 0.12 7.60
C ILE A 83 9.54 -0.92 7.56
N ASP A 84 9.39 -1.55 6.39
CA ASP A 84 8.41 -2.59 6.14
C ASP A 84 9.11 -3.93 5.88
N ARG A 85 8.55 -5.02 6.42
CA ARG A 85 8.99 -6.39 6.14
C ARG A 85 8.08 -7.03 5.10
N TYR A 86 8.67 -7.79 4.17
CA TYR A 86 8.02 -8.61 3.16
C TYR A 86 8.72 -9.99 3.13
N GLY A 87 8.23 -10.90 3.97
CA GLY A 87 8.88 -12.21 4.15
C GLY A 87 10.31 -12.08 4.69
N ASP A 88 11.29 -12.49 3.90
CA ASP A 88 12.72 -12.39 4.19
C ASP A 88 13.38 -11.08 3.70
N ARG A 89 12.59 -10.07 3.32
CA ARG A 89 13.04 -8.80 2.74
C ARG A 89 12.59 -7.62 3.57
N LEU A 90 13.38 -6.55 3.53
CA LEU A 90 13.06 -5.25 4.15
C LEU A 90 13.02 -4.14 3.11
N VAL A 91 12.11 -3.20 3.29
CA VAL A 91 12.06 -1.96 2.52
C VAL A 91 12.17 -0.79 3.50
N ILE A 92 13.18 0.04 3.31
CA ILE A 92 13.39 1.28 4.05
C ILE A 92 12.89 2.43 3.19
N TYR A 93 11.88 3.15 3.67
CA TYR A 93 11.39 4.37 3.02
C TYR A 93 11.96 5.58 3.75
N GLU A 94 12.76 6.37 3.06
CA GLU A 94 13.15 7.68 3.55
C GLU A 94 12.04 8.69 3.27
N TYR A 95 11.51 9.33 4.31
CA TYR A 95 10.62 10.46 4.16
C TYR A 95 11.40 11.76 3.96
N ALA A 96 10.90 12.65 3.12
CA ALA A 96 11.52 13.96 2.94
C ALA A 96 11.66 14.69 4.30
N ALA A 97 12.87 15.10 4.63
CA ALA A 97 13.13 15.85 5.84
C ALA A 97 12.35 17.19 5.82
N PRO A 98 11.86 17.67 6.97
CA PRO A 98 11.33 19.02 7.09
C PRO A 98 12.32 20.06 6.59
N LYS A 99 11.84 21.12 5.94
CA LYS A 99 12.69 22.19 5.39
C LYS A 99 13.54 22.91 6.46
N THR A 100 13.18 22.76 7.73
CA THR A 100 13.91 23.32 8.89
C THR A 100 15.14 22.52 9.28
N ILE A 101 15.29 21.30 8.75
CA ILE A 101 16.43 20.42 9.05
C ILE A 101 17.53 20.64 8.00
N ASN A 102 18.77 20.80 8.47
CA ASN A 102 19.93 20.89 7.58
C ASN A 102 20.07 19.58 6.76
N PRO A 103 20.19 19.64 5.42
CA PRO A 103 20.30 18.46 4.58
C PRO A 103 21.41 17.49 4.99
N LYS A 104 22.59 18.00 5.42
CA LYS A 104 23.71 17.16 5.90
C LYS A 104 23.32 16.36 7.15
N VAL A 105 22.61 17.00 8.09
CA VAL A 105 22.12 16.30 9.30
C VAL A 105 21.09 15.24 8.96
N ALA A 106 20.21 15.52 8.00
CA ALA A 106 19.24 14.52 7.53
C ALA A 106 19.95 13.32 6.88
N GLU A 107 20.94 13.57 6.04
CA GLU A 107 21.77 12.53 5.40
C GLU A 107 22.55 11.70 6.43
N GLU A 108 23.19 12.32 7.40
CA GLU A 108 23.89 11.62 8.48
C GLU A 108 22.96 10.71 9.29
N ARG A 109 21.74 11.20 9.61
CA ARG A 109 20.71 10.40 10.30
C ARG A 109 20.27 9.22 9.47
N PHE A 110 20.06 9.43 8.16
CA PHE A 110 19.68 8.36 7.25
C PHE A 110 20.80 7.32 7.08
N ASN A 111 22.06 7.75 6.98
CA ASN A 111 23.22 6.85 6.95
C ASN A 111 23.32 5.98 8.21
N ARG A 112 22.96 6.52 9.39
CA ARG A 112 22.84 5.71 10.62
C ARG A 112 21.74 4.66 10.51
N VAL A 113 20.60 5.00 9.93
CA VAL A 113 19.52 3.99 9.67
C VAL A 113 20.05 2.86 8.82
N LEU A 114 20.73 3.17 7.70
CA LEU A 114 21.29 2.18 6.79
C LEU A 114 22.33 1.27 7.44
N ALA A 115 23.10 1.81 8.39
CA ALA A 115 24.08 1.04 9.15
C ALA A 115 23.45 0.17 10.25
N ILE A 116 22.41 0.67 10.93
CA ILE A 116 21.80 0.01 12.10
C ILE A 116 20.81 -1.09 11.67
N VAL A 117 20.07 -0.91 10.59
CA VAL A 117 19.04 -1.88 10.16
C VAL A 117 19.64 -3.27 9.92
N PRO A 118 20.74 -3.46 9.16
CA PRO A 118 21.35 -4.77 8.99
C PRO A 118 21.86 -5.38 10.31
N MET A 119 22.27 -4.56 11.26
CA MET A 119 22.71 -5.04 12.58
C MET A 119 21.58 -5.57 13.47
N VAL A 120 20.36 -5.02 13.28
CA VAL A 120 19.16 -5.46 14.01
C VAL A 120 18.50 -6.65 13.36
N PHE A 121 18.60 -6.75 12.03
CA PHE A 121 18.04 -7.83 11.20
C PHE A 121 19.15 -8.65 10.54
N ASP A 122 20.06 -9.17 11.35
CA ASP A 122 21.21 -9.97 10.92
C ASP A 122 20.80 -11.27 10.20
N GLU A 123 19.54 -11.69 10.35
CA GLU A 123 18.95 -12.79 9.60
C GLU A 123 18.56 -12.42 8.16
N VAL A 124 18.51 -11.12 7.82
CA VAL A 124 18.18 -10.62 6.48
C VAL A 124 19.48 -10.31 5.72
N ARG A 125 19.63 -10.89 4.53
CA ARG A 125 20.80 -10.61 3.67
C ARG A 125 20.79 -9.16 3.20
N ASP A 126 21.96 -8.53 3.08
CA ASP A 126 22.09 -7.14 2.65
C ASP A 126 21.41 -6.86 1.29
N GLU A 127 21.49 -7.81 0.35
CA GLU A 127 20.82 -7.73 -0.96
C GLU A 127 19.28 -7.79 -0.88
N HIS A 128 18.73 -8.15 0.27
CA HIS A 128 17.30 -8.18 0.55
C HIS A 128 16.82 -6.92 1.31
N ILE A 129 17.67 -5.92 1.45
CA ILE A 129 17.33 -4.62 2.05
C ILE A 129 17.22 -3.59 0.93
N TYR A 130 16.01 -3.15 0.65
CA TYR A 130 15.69 -2.19 -0.40
C TYR A 130 15.51 -0.80 0.19
N VAL A 131 15.96 0.23 -0.52
CA VAL A 131 15.83 1.64 -0.10
C VAL A 131 14.97 2.39 -1.10
N LYS A 132 13.99 3.14 -0.61
CA LYS A 132 13.12 4.00 -1.43
C LYS A 132 13.03 5.39 -0.82
N HIS A 133 13.14 6.42 -1.66
CA HIS A 133 13.06 7.81 -1.24
C HIS A 133 11.67 8.36 -1.53
N ARG A 134 10.87 8.65 -0.49
CA ARG A 134 9.58 9.32 -0.61
C ARG A 134 9.75 10.83 -0.57
N ARG A 135 10.04 11.44 -1.71
CA ARG A 135 10.01 12.90 -1.85
C ARG A 135 8.56 13.38 -1.96
N ARG A 136 8.28 14.64 -1.53
CA ARG A 136 6.97 15.25 -1.81
C ARG A 136 6.81 15.37 -3.32
N GLN A 137 6.04 14.48 -3.88
CA GLN A 137 5.74 14.50 -5.31
C GLN A 137 4.75 15.62 -5.62
N LYS A 138 5.02 16.36 -6.69
CA LYS A 138 4.08 17.31 -7.27
C LYS A 138 3.60 16.69 -8.58
N GLY A 139 2.32 16.31 -8.66
CA GLY A 139 1.69 15.90 -9.91
C GLY A 139 1.80 14.42 -10.28
N GLN A 140 2.21 14.08 -11.48
CA GLN A 140 2.11 12.75 -12.10
C GLN A 140 3.15 11.71 -11.63
N ASP A 141 4.13 12.11 -10.84
CA ASP A 141 5.29 11.28 -10.46
C ASP A 141 4.93 10.05 -9.60
N GLN A 142 3.68 9.96 -9.12
CA GLN A 142 3.21 8.88 -8.24
C GLN A 142 3.20 7.50 -8.92
N TYR A 143 3.25 7.48 -10.26
CA TYR A 143 3.19 6.26 -11.08
C TYR A 143 4.44 6.05 -11.93
N GLU A 144 5.51 6.82 -11.68
CA GLU A 144 6.77 6.62 -12.38
C GLU A 144 7.45 5.32 -11.97
N LYS A 145 7.97 4.63 -12.99
CA LYS A 145 8.87 3.50 -12.78
C LYS A 145 10.24 4.02 -12.41
N TYR A 146 10.81 3.47 -11.33
CA TYR A 146 12.18 3.76 -10.93
C TYR A 146 13.19 2.86 -11.63
N ASP A 147 12.80 1.63 -12.03
CA ASP A 147 13.63 0.64 -12.67
C ASP A 147 12.78 -0.27 -13.58
N GLU A 148 13.41 -1.10 -14.39
CA GLU A 148 12.80 -2.08 -15.30
C GLU A 148 13.22 -3.52 -15.00
N SER A 149 13.61 -3.82 -13.74
CA SER A 149 14.05 -5.17 -13.34
C SER A 149 12.95 -6.20 -13.60
N ARG A 150 11.66 -5.80 -13.49
CA ARG A 150 10.47 -6.66 -13.56
C ARG A 150 10.50 -7.79 -12.53
N GLU A 151 11.22 -7.57 -11.44
CA GLU A 151 11.39 -8.54 -10.37
C GLU A 151 10.18 -8.53 -9.44
N PHE A 152 9.49 -9.65 -9.38
CA PHE A 152 8.33 -9.82 -8.49
C PHE A 152 8.64 -10.91 -7.49
N PHE A 153 8.33 -10.63 -6.23
CA PHE A 153 8.46 -11.57 -5.13
C PHE A 153 7.08 -12.03 -4.67
N GLU A 154 6.96 -13.31 -4.40
CA GLU A 154 5.74 -13.87 -3.80
C GLU A 154 5.83 -13.75 -2.28
N VAL A 155 4.77 -13.25 -1.66
CA VAL A 155 4.60 -13.14 -0.21
C VAL A 155 3.22 -13.62 0.20
N ASN A 156 3.07 -14.03 1.45
CA ASN A 156 1.78 -14.46 1.99
C ASN A 156 1.15 -13.36 2.85
N GLU A 157 -0.15 -13.15 2.66
CA GLU A 157 -0.99 -12.35 3.54
C GLU A 157 -2.26 -13.13 3.87
N GLY A 158 -2.33 -13.71 5.06
CA GLY A 158 -3.44 -14.56 5.47
C GLY A 158 -3.63 -15.74 4.50
N SER A 159 -4.81 -15.80 3.87
CA SER A 159 -5.14 -16.85 2.89
C SER A 159 -4.64 -16.55 1.47
N ALA A 160 -4.04 -15.41 1.22
CA ALA A 160 -3.66 -14.94 -0.12
C ALA A 160 -2.15 -15.00 -0.34
N ARG A 161 -1.76 -15.47 -1.53
CA ARG A 161 -0.41 -15.27 -2.09
C ARG A 161 -0.43 -14.02 -2.95
N VAL A 162 0.52 -13.13 -2.75
CA VAL A 162 0.57 -11.82 -3.40
C VAL A 162 1.93 -11.58 -4.02
N LEU A 163 1.95 -11.11 -5.24
CA LEU A 163 3.16 -10.62 -5.88
C LEU A 163 3.43 -9.18 -5.43
N VAL A 164 4.63 -8.92 -4.95
CA VAL A 164 5.12 -7.57 -4.63
C VAL A 164 6.31 -7.24 -5.52
N ASN A 165 6.50 -5.95 -5.79
CA ASN A 165 7.68 -5.45 -6.48
C ASN A 165 8.36 -4.42 -5.57
N LEU A 166 9.57 -4.73 -5.14
CA LEU A 166 10.30 -3.93 -4.17
C LEU A 166 11.28 -2.95 -4.84
N VAL A 167 11.41 -2.99 -6.16
CA VAL A 167 12.43 -2.24 -6.94
C VAL A 167 11.79 -1.20 -7.85
N ASP A 168 10.95 -1.64 -8.80
CA ASP A 168 10.56 -0.83 -9.97
C ASP A 168 9.58 0.31 -9.65
N TYR A 169 8.81 0.22 -8.58
CA TYR A 169 7.75 1.19 -8.25
C TYR A 169 7.94 1.77 -6.86
N LEU A 170 7.43 2.97 -6.63
CA LEU A 170 7.44 3.57 -5.29
C LEU A 170 6.66 2.70 -4.30
N ASP A 171 5.44 2.31 -4.67
CA ASP A 171 4.60 1.41 -3.89
C ASP A 171 4.85 -0.04 -4.29
N THR A 172 4.82 -0.94 -3.31
CA THR A 172 5.22 -2.34 -3.48
C THR A 172 4.16 -3.22 -4.13
N GLY A 173 2.97 -2.70 -4.37
CA GLY A 173 1.82 -3.48 -4.84
C GLY A 173 0.94 -4.04 -3.71
N LEU A 174 1.33 -3.86 -2.45
CA LEU A 174 0.57 -4.30 -1.27
C LEU A 174 0.54 -3.18 -0.21
N PHE A 175 -0.62 -2.59 0.02
CA PHE A 175 -0.83 -1.64 1.10
C PHE A 175 -1.06 -2.37 2.42
N LEU A 176 -0.07 -2.34 3.32
CA LEU A 176 -0.06 -3.12 4.56
C LEU A 176 -1.15 -2.70 5.56
N ASP A 177 -1.50 -1.42 5.58
CA ASP A 177 -2.53 -0.85 6.44
C ASP A 177 -3.95 -1.35 6.13
N HIS A 178 -4.19 -1.88 4.92
CA HIS A 178 -5.47 -2.46 4.51
C HIS A 178 -5.64 -3.96 4.86
N ARG A 179 -4.68 -4.58 5.52
CA ARG A 179 -4.73 -6.03 5.86
C ARG A 179 -6.04 -6.43 6.54
N SER A 180 -6.46 -5.70 7.57
CA SER A 180 -7.70 -6.02 8.30
C SER A 180 -8.96 -5.78 7.46
N VAL A 181 -8.93 -4.81 6.51
CA VAL A 181 -10.03 -4.64 5.55
C VAL A 181 -10.07 -5.82 4.58
N ARG A 182 -8.94 -6.27 4.08
CA ARG A 182 -8.88 -7.45 3.20
C ARG A 182 -9.35 -8.72 3.91
N GLN A 183 -9.01 -8.86 5.21
CA GLN A 183 -9.54 -9.95 6.02
C GLN A 183 -11.07 -9.86 6.14
N TYR A 184 -11.62 -8.66 6.35
CA TYR A 184 -13.07 -8.45 6.33
C TYR A 184 -13.69 -8.87 5.00
N LEU A 185 -13.07 -8.51 3.87
CA LEU A 185 -13.53 -8.92 2.53
C LEU A 185 -13.54 -10.44 2.39
N PHE A 186 -12.48 -11.12 2.83
CA PHE A 186 -12.39 -12.59 2.84
C PHE A 186 -13.55 -13.23 3.63
N GLU A 187 -13.79 -12.77 4.86
CA GLU A 187 -14.80 -13.32 5.76
C GLU A 187 -16.24 -13.11 5.25
N ASN A 188 -16.46 -12.02 4.50
CA ASN A 188 -17.80 -11.58 4.10
C ASN A 188 -18.12 -11.80 2.62
N ALA A 189 -17.22 -12.38 1.80
CA ALA A 189 -17.43 -12.52 0.37
C ALA A 189 -18.17 -13.80 -0.06
N ARG A 190 -18.34 -14.78 0.81
CA ARG A 190 -18.89 -16.10 0.44
C ARG A 190 -20.23 -16.01 -0.29
N ASN A 191 -20.30 -16.58 -1.48
CA ASN A 191 -21.45 -16.58 -2.41
C ASN A 191 -21.90 -15.18 -2.87
N LYS A 192 -21.12 -14.12 -2.62
CA LYS A 192 -21.42 -12.74 -2.99
C LYS A 192 -20.86 -12.39 -4.37
N ARG A 193 -21.54 -11.47 -5.07
CA ARG A 193 -21.00 -10.73 -6.22
C ARG A 193 -20.17 -9.60 -5.67
N PHE A 194 -18.89 -9.64 -5.94
CA PHE A 194 -17.92 -8.66 -5.41
C PHE A 194 -17.49 -7.68 -6.50
N LEU A 195 -17.46 -6.38 -6.15
CA LEU A 195 -16.93 -5.30 -6.99
C LEU A 195 -15.79 -4.60 -6.26
N ASN A 196 -14.64 -4.45 -6.94
CA ASN A 196 -13.50 -3.70 -6.46
C ASN A 196 -13.25 -2.49 -7.36
N LEU A 197 -13.54 -1.30 -6.86
CA LEU A 197 -13.34 -0.03 -7.55
C LEU A 197 -12.01 0.60 -7.10
N PHE A 198 -11.23 1.12 -8.05
CA PHE A 198 -9.83 1.52 -7.85
C PHE A 198 -9.02 0.32 -7.36
N CYS A 199 -9.14 -0.80 -8.06
CA CYS A 199 -8.69 -2.09 -7.55
C CYS A 199 -7.17 -2.24 -7.41
N TYR A 200 -6.38 -1.34 -8.00
CA TYR A 200 -4.93 -1.37 -7.96
C TYR A 200 -4.40 -2.75 -8.40
N THR A 201 -3.56 -3.40 -7.62
CA THR A 201 -3.00 -4.74 -7.89
C THR A 201 -3.98 -5.89 -7.56
N GLY A 202 -5.23 -5.58 -7.23
CA GLY A 202 -6.31 -6.55 -7.04
C GLY A 202 -6.20 -7.41 -5.78
N VAL A 203 -5.38 -7.05 -4.78
CA VAL A 203 -5.23 -7.88 -3.56
C VAL A 203 -6.55 -8.01 -2.80
N GLY A 204 -7.38 -6.95 -2.75
CA GLY A 204 -8.73 -7.03 -2.19
C GLY A 204 -9.62 -8.04 -2.96
N THR A 205 -9.48 -8.11 -4.28
CA THR A 205 -10.19 -9.08 -5.12
C THR A 205 -9.74 -10.51 -4.84
N VAL A 206 -8.43 -10.73 -4.64
CA VAL A 206 -7.89 -12.04 -4.28
C VAL A 206 -8.49 -12.51 -2.95
N HIS A 207 -8.51 -11.66 -1.93
CA HIS A 207 -9.10 -12.00 -0.63
C HIS A 207 -10.60 -12.33 -0.74
N ALA A 208 -11.37 -11.55 -1.50
CA ALA A 208 -12.77 -11.83 -1.73
C ALA A 208 -12.98 -13.17 -2.48
N ALA A 209 -12.15 -13.45 -3.49
CA ALA A 209 -12.21 -14.71 -4.23
C ALA A 209 -11.84 -15.91 -3.35
N ASN A 210 -10.77 -15.83 -2.55
CA ASN A 210 -10.37 -16.85 -1.57
C ASN A 210 -11.46 -17.05 -0.51
N GLY A 211 -12.19 -15.99 -0.14
CA GLY A 211 -13.37 -16.04 0.74
C GLY A 211 -14.62 -16.66 0.11
N GLY A 212 -14.53 -17.11 -1.15
CA GLY A 212 -15.60 -17.79 -1.86
C GLY A 212 -16.61 -16.87 -2.55
N ALA A 213 -16.18 -15.68 -3.00
CA ALA A 213 -17.01 -14.83 -3.85
C ALA A 213 -17.52 -15.59 -5.08
N ARG A 214 -18.80 -15.43 -5.38
CA ARG A 214 -19.43 -16.09 -6.54
C ARG A 214 -18.88 -15.53 -7.85
N THR A 215 -18.72 -14.24 -7.93
CA THR A 215 -18.09 -13.50 -9.04
C THR A 215 -17.31 -12.32 -8.50
N THR A 216 -16.27 -11.91 -9.22
CA THR A 216 -15.54 -10.68 -8.90
C THR A 216 -15.42 -9.81 -10.14
N THR A 217 -15.57 -8.49 -9.96
CA THR A 217 -15.30 -7.48 -10.98
C THR A 217 -14.30 -6.48 -10.39
N SER A 218 -13.21 -6.25 -11.10
CA SER A 218 -12.15 -5.33 -10.70
C SER A 218 -12.04 -4.21 -11.73
N VAL A 219 -12.13 -2.97 -11.28
CA VAL A 219 -12.09 -1.78 -12.14
C VAL A 219 -10.92 -0.91 -11.75
N ASP A 220 -10.06 -0.59 -12.71
CA ASP A 220 -8.95 0.34 -12.55
C ASP A 220 -8.62 0.99 -13.90
N MET A 221 -8.13 2.21 -13.87
CA MET A 221 -7.71 2.92 -15.07
C MET A 221 -6.35 2.42 -15.61
N SER A 222 -5.52 1.87 -14.73
CA SER A 222 -4.17 1.42 -15.03
C SER A 222 -4.13 0.01 -15.59
N ARG A 223 -3.83 -0.12 -16.86
CA ARG A 223 -3.59 -1.43 -17.48
C ARG A 223 -2.48 -2.23 -16.81
N THR A 224 -1.46 -1.54 -16.30
CA THR A 224 -0.34 -2.19 -15.59
C THR A 224 -0.81 -2.84 -14.30
N TYR A 225 -1.62 -2.13 -13.51
CA TYR A 225 -2.16 -2.65 -12.26
C TYR A 225 -3.19 -3.75 -12.48
N LEU A 226 -4.04 -3.65 -13.51
CA LEU A 226 -4.95 -4.73 -13.86
C LEU A 226 -4.22 -6.01 -14.28
N LYS A 227 -3.15 -5.91 -15.07
CA LYS A 227 -2.31 -7.08 -15.38
C LYS A 227 -1.66 -7.68 -14.14
N TRP A 228 -1.31 -6.85 -13.18
CA TRP A 228 -0.79 -7.33 -11.90
C TRP A 228 -1.91 -8.00 -11.08
N ALA A 229 -3.10 -7.42 -11.04
CA ALA A 229 -4.28 -8.02 -10.41
C ALA A 229 -4.62 -9.39 -11.02
N GLU A 230 -4.61 -9.52 -12.35
CA GLU A 230 -4.80 -10.80 -13.04
C GLU A 230 -3.73 -11.83 -12.63
N ARG A 231 -2.46 -11.42 -12.49
CA ARG A 231 -1.37 -12.29 -12.02
C ARG A 231 -1.60 -12.75 -10.59
N ASN A 232 -2.00 -11.84 -9.70
CA ASN A 232 -2.33 -12.15 -8.31
C ASN A 232 -3.52 -13.14 -8.22
N MET A 233 -4.57 -12.94 -9.00
CA MET A 233 -5.71 -13.86 -9.07
C MET A 233 -5.28 -15.23 -9.58
N ARG A 234 -4.49 -15.29 -10.64
CA ARG A 234 -3.95 -16.55 -11.21
C ARG A 234 -3.09 -17.30 -10.20
N LEU A 235 -2.23 -16.58 -9.45
CA LEU A 235 -1.38 -17.14 -8.40
C LEU A 235 -2.20 -17.87 -7.33
N ASN A 236 -3.43 -17.41 -7.06
CA ASN A 236 -4.34 -18.00 -6.10
C ASN A 236 -5.36 -18.99 -6.72
N GLY A 237 -5.17 -19.37 -7.99
CA GLY A 237 -6.02 -20.35 -8.66
C GLY A 237 -7.34 -19.80 -9.21
N HIS A 238 -7.53 -18.47 -9.18
CA HIS A 238 -8.75 -17.82 -9.66
C HIS A 238 -8.59 -17.34 -11.10
N GLN A 239 -9.22 -18.07 -12.04
CA GLN A 239 -9.22 -17.77 -13.47
C GLN A 239 -10.61 -18.00 -14.07
N GLY A 240 -10.81 -17.45 -15.28
CA GLY A 240 -12.02 -17.67 -16.06
C GLY A 240 -13.08 -16.58 -15.93
N PRO A 241 -14.26 -16.76 -16.56
CA PRO A 241 -15.23 -15.69 -16.80
C PRO A 241 -15.95 -15.18 -15.54
N LYS A 242 -15.75 -15.82 -14.40
CA LYS A 242 -16.29 -15.35 -13.11
C LYS A 242 -15.51 -14.18 -12.52
N HIS A 243 -14.29 -13.91 -13.02
CA HIS A 243 -13.38 -12.90 -12.52
C HIS A 243 -13.06 -11.91 -13.62
N MET A 244 -13.72 -10.76 -13.60
CA MET A 244 -13.63 -9.75 -14.64
C MET A 244 -12.69 -8.62 -14.24
N PHE A 245 -12.00 -8.05 -15.23
CA PHE A 245 -11.08 -6.92 -15.08
C PHE A 245 -11.42 -5.89 -16.15
N ASP A 246 -11.90 -4.73 -15.72
CA ASP A 246 -12.33 -3.66 -16.62
C ASP A 246 -11.36 -2.48 -16.53
N GLN A 247 -10.67 -2.18 -17.63
CA GLN A 247 -9.84 -0.99 -17.74
C GLN A 247 -10.72 0.22 -18.04
N SER A 248 -11.07 0.98 -17.01
CA SER A 248 -11.92 2.16 -17.15
C SER A 248 -11.64 3.18 -16.05
N ASP A 249 -11.95 4.44 -16.32
CA ASP A 249 -12.22 5.41 -15.27
C ASP A 249 -13.43 4.95 -14.44
N VAL A 250 -13.33 5.03 -13.11
CA VAL A 250 -14.37 4.51 -12.21
C VAL A 250 -15.68 5.28 -12.33
N PHE A 251 -15.66 6.59 -12.50
CA PHE A 251 -16.88 7.39 -12.68
C PHE A 251 -17.58 7.02 -13.98
N GLU A 252 -16.81 6.89 -15.07
CA GLU A 252 -17.33 6.48 -16.37
C GLU A 252 -17.90 5.06 -16.31
N TRP A 253 -17.20 4.14 -15.64
CA TRP A 253 -17.65 2.75 -15.47
C TRP A 253 -18.96 2.69 -14.68
N LEU A 254 -19.06 3.37 -13.55
CA LEU A 254 -20.28 3.46 -12.73
C LEU A 254 -21.44 4.00 -13.56
N ARG A 255 -21.26 5.14 -14.24
CA ARG A 255 -22.28 5.73 -15.10
C ARG A 255 -22.78 4.75 -16.16
N LYS A 256 -21.89 4.14 -16.94
CA LYS A 256 -22.23 3.17 -17.99
C LYS A 256 -22.94 1.95 -17.43
N HIS A 257 -22.48 1.42 -16.31
CA HIS A 257 -23.07 0.24 -15.69
C HIS A 257 -24.49 0.52 -15.15
N ILE A 258 -24.69 1.65 -14.51
CA ILE A 258 -26.00 2.10 -14.04
C ILE A 258 -26.96 2.36 -15.19
N GLU A 259 -26.51 3.00 -16.27
CA GLU A 259 -27.33 3.19 -17.47
C GLU A 259 -27.74 1.85 -18.10
N LYS A 260 -26.81 0.92 -18.23
CA LYS A 260 -27.09 -0.43 -18.72
C LYS A 260 -28.12 -1.14 -17.84
N MET A 261 -27.93 -1.10 -16.51
CA MET A 261 -28.86 -1.68 -15.55
C MET A 261 -30.27 -1.11 -15.70
N ARG A 262 -30.41 0.22 -15.80
CA ARG A 262 -31.70 0.93 -15.91
C ARG A 262 -32.49 0.58 -17.18
N ARG A 263 -31.81 0.15 -18.25
CA ARG A 263 -32.48 -0.29 -19.50
C ARG A 263 -33.16 -1.65 -19.37
N LYS A 264 -32.87 -2.40 -18.30
CA LYS A 264 -33.45 -3.69 -18.01
C LYS A 264 -34.76 -3.57 -17.22
N PRO A 265 -35.69 -4.52 -17.36
CA PRO A 265 -36.83 -4.62 -16.43
C PRO A 265 -36.38 -4.69 -14.97
N LEU A 266 -37.17 -4.12 -14.05
CA LEU A 266 -36.84 -4.04 -12.64
C LEU A 266 -36.40 -5.38 -12.02
N MET A 267 -37.07 -6.46 -12.40
CA MET A 267 -36.75 -7.83 -11.93
C MET A 267 -35.36 -8.28 -12.34
N GLU A 268 -34.87 -7.83 -13.48
CA GLU A 268 -33.56 -8.22 -14.04
C GLU A 268 -32.42 -7.30 -13.57
N GLN A 269 -32.74 -6.07 -13.10
CA GLN A 269 -31.72 -5.14 -12.63
C GLN A 269 -30.89 -5.68 -11.48
N ARG A 270 -31.47 -6.57 -10.67
CA ARG A 270 -30.77 -7.21 -9.55
C ARG A 270 -29.56 -8.02 -10.01
N THR A 271 -29.56 -8.54 -11.25
CA THR A 271 -28.41 -9.30 -11.77
C THR A 271 -27.17 -8.46 -12.03
N ASP A 272 -27.34 -7.13 -12.19
CA ASP A 272 -26.25 -6.17 -12.39
C ASP A 272 -25.77 -5.51 -11.08
N LYS A 273 -26.38 -5.85 -9.93
CA LYS A 273 -25.99 -5.34 -8.63
C LYS A 273 -24.97 -6.23 -7.95
N PHE A 274 -24.31 -5.70 -6.95
CA PHE A 274 -23.27 -6.34 -6.16
C PHE A 274 -23.70 -6.48 -4.69
N ASP A 275 -23.26 -7.56 -4.06
CA ASP A 275 -23.55 -7.85 -2.67
C ASP A 275 -22.48 -7.28 -1.73
N LEU A 276 -21.28 -7.07 -2.26
CA LEU A 276 -20.14 -6.46 -1.53
C LEU A 276 -19.32 -5.61 -2.51
N ILE A 277 -19.16 -4.33 -2.21
CA ILE A 277 -18.31 -3.41 -2.96
C ILE A 277 -17.17 -2.96 -2.08
N PHE A 278 -15.95 -2.97 -2.59
CA PHE A 278 -14.80 -2.31 -1.99
C PHE A 278 -14.38 -1.13 -2.87
N MET A 279 -14.12 0.01 -2.25
CA MET A 279 -13.77 1.24 -2.95
C MET A 279 -12.72 2.02 -2.14
N ASP A 280 -11.51 2.10 -2.70
CA ASP A 280 -10.36 2.79 -2.09
C ASP A 280 -9.74 3.80 -3.08
N PRO A 281 -10.40 4.94 -3.31
CA PRO A 281 -9.93 5.93 -4.28
C PRO A 281 -8.67 6.64 -3.80
N PRO A 282 -7.80 7.09 -4.73
CA PRO A 282 -6.69 7.95 -4.38
C PRO A 282 -7.19 9.28 -3.81
N THR A 283 -6.41 9.90 -2.91
CA THR A 283 -6.76 11.22 -2.33
C THR A 283 -6.92 12.29 -3.40
N PHE A 284 -6.07 12.22 -4.42
CA PHE A 284 -6.05 13.14 -5.54
C PHE A 284 -5.56 12.41 -6.80
N SER A 285 -6.20 12.67 -7.95
CA SER A 285 -5.76 12.16 -9.23
C SER A 285 -6.04 13.17 -10.34
N ASN A 286 -5.04 13.43 -11.19
CA ASN A 286 -5.11 14.31 -12.35
C ASN A 286 -4.74 13.57 -13.64
N SER A 287 -5.07 12.31 -13.74
CA SER A 287 -4.74 11.50 -14.91
C SER A 287 -5.31 12.11 -16.20
N LYS A 288 -4.50 12.16 -17.27
CA LYS A 288 -4.92 12.61 -18.61
C LYS A 288 -6.07 11.78 -19.20
N ARG A 289 -6.40 10.63 -18.60
CA ARG A 289 -7.48 9.72 -19.04
C ARG A 289 -8.79 9.96 -18.29
N MET A 290 -8.79 10.86 -17.29
CA MET A 290 -10.00 11.26 -16.57
C MET A 290 -10.62 12.50 -17.21
N GLU A 291 -11.93 12.57 -17.27
CA GLU A 291 -12.67 13.83 -17.53
C GLU A 291 -12.65 14.67 -16.25
N GLY A 292 -11.51 15.30 -15.93
CA GLY A 292 -11.35 16.16 -14.75
C GLY A 292 -10.34 15.64 -13.73
N VAL A 293 -10.33 16.27 -12.57
CA VAL A 293 -9.43 16.00 -11.45
C VAL A 293 -10.26 15.42 -10.32
N LEU A 294 -9.88 14.21 -9.85
CA LEU A 294 -10.46 13.65 -8.64
C LEU A 294 -9.83 14.31 -7.41
N ASP A 295 -10.68 14.83 -6.54
CA ASP A 295 -10.38 15.22 -5.16
C ASP A 295 -11.37 14.51 -4.25
N ILE A 296 -10.89 13.56 -3.44
CA ILE A 296 -11.78 12.68 -2.68
C ILE A 296 -12.62 13.44 -1.65
N GLN A 297 -12.13 14.55 -1.07
CA GLN A 297 -12.93 15.34 -0.15
C GLN A 297 -14.11 16.00 -0.86
N ARG A 298 -13.92 16.45 -2.08
CA ARG A 298 -14.97 17.08 -2.90
C ARG A 298 -15.93 16.05 -3.50
N ASP A 299 -15.37 14.94 -4.02
CA ASP A 299 -16.10 14.08 -4.96
C ASP A 299 -16.70 12.83 -4.30
N HIS A 300 -16.38 12.55 -3.02
CA HIS A 300 -16.80 11.31 -2.36
C HIS A 300 -18.32 11.16 -2.24
N GLU A 301 -19.07 12.26 -2.06
CA GLU A 301 -20.54 12.20 -1.97
C GLU A 301 -21.12 11.60 -3.25
N HIS A 302 -20.74 12.15 -4.40
CA HIS A 302 -21.19 11.65 -5.69
C HIS A 302 -20.73 10.21 -5.95
N LEU A 303 -19.45 9.91 -5.68
CA LEU A 303 -18.86 8.60 -5.90
C LEU A 303 -19.54 7.50 -5.06
N ILE A 304 -19.75 7.76 -3.77
CA ILE A 304 -20.46 6.85 -2.86
C ILE A 304 -21.92 6.68 -3.31
N SER A 305 -22.59 7.78 -3.66
CA SER A 305 -23.98 7.74 -4.11
C SER A 305 -24.17 6.87 -5.36
N GLU A 306 -23.30 7.00 -6.35
CA GLU A 306 -23.36 6.18 -7.56
C GLU A 306 -23.01 4.71 -7.26
N ALA A 307 -22.00 4.44 -6.43
CA ALA A 307 -21.66 3.06 -6.03
C ALA A 307 -22.81 2.40 -5.26
N MET A 308 -23.48 3.12 -4.36
CA MET A 308 -24.62 2.62 -3.59
C MET A 308 -25.84 2.24 -4.46
N ARG A 309 -25.98 2.81 -5.65
CA ARG A 309 -27.03 2.36 -6.63
C ARG A 309 -26.80 0.94 -7.12
N LEU A 310 -25.54 0.50 -7.10
CA LEU A 310 -25.14 -0.85 -7.50
C LEU A 310 -25.09 -1.83 -6.31
N VAL A 311 -25.22 -1.38 -5.08
CA VAL A 311 -25.35 -2.25 -3.91
C VAL A 311 -26.71 -2.91 -3.91
N ASP A 312 -26.77 -4.25 -3.81
CA ASP A 312 -28.05 -5.00 -3.72
C ASP A 312 -28.65 -4.86 -2.31
N ARG A 313 -29.94 -5.22 -2.16
CA ARG A 313 -30.61 -5.26 -0.85
C ARG A 313 -29.85 -6.16 0.11
N GLY A 314 -29.48 -5.64 1.28
CA GLY A 314 -28.67 -6.35 2.27
C GLY A 314 -27.18 -6.47 1.90
N GLY A 315 -26.75 -5.85 0.81
CA GLY A 315 -25.35 -5.68 0.46
C GLY A 315 -24.73 -4.46 1.16
N GLU A 316 -23.43 -4.31 0.98
CA GLU A 316 -22.65 -3.25 1.63
C GLU A 316 -21.52 -2.72 0.75
N LEU A 317 -21.18 -1.46 0.95
CA LEU A 317 -20.00 -0.80 0.40
C LEU A 317 -18.99 -0.58 1.54
N ILE A 318 -17.77 -1.04 1.35
CA ILE A 318 -16.63 -0.71 2.18
C ILE A 318 -15.86 0.41 1.47
N PHE A 319 -15.94 1.61 2.01
CA PHE A 319 -15.25 2.80 1.51
C PHE A 319 -14.04 3.10 2.38
N SER A 320 -12.88 3.29 1.76
CA SER A 320 -11.64 3.64 2.44
C SER A 320 -11.01 4.89 1.83
N THR A 321 -10.28 5.66 2.62
CA THR A 321 -9.48 6.79 2.15
C THR A 321 -8.31 7.06 3.09
N ASN A 322 -7.14 7.41 2.51
CA ASN A 322 -5.95 7.80 3.25
C ASN A 322 -5.85 9.32 3.50
N LEU A 323 -6.89 10.09 3.16
CA LEU A 323 -6.96 11.51 3.48
C LEU A 323 -7.15 11.71 4.99
N ARG A 324 -6.09 12.14 5.69
CA ARG A 324 -6.07 12.26 7.17
C ARG A 324 -7.16 13.18 7.74
N GLN A 325 -7.58 14.20 7.00
CA GLN A 325 -8.59 15.18 7.41
C GLN A 325 -9.93 14.95 6.71
N PHE A 326 -10.15 13.76 6.17
CA PHE A 326 -11.40 13.42 5.49
C PHE A 326 -12.60 13.61 6.42
N LYS A 327 -13.66 14.21 5.87
CA LYS A 327 -14.95 14.37 6.53
C LYS A 327 -16.02 13.82 5.61
N MET A 328 -16.77 12.85 6.11
CA MET A 328 -17.92 12.29 5.41
C MET A 328 -19.00 13.36 5.26
N ASP A 329 -19.60 13.47 4.08
CA ASP A 329 -20.71 14.40 3.82
C ASP A 329 -21.95 13.95 4.61
N GLU A 330 -22.59 14.91 5.31
CA GLU A 330 -23.74 14.65 6.18
C GLU A 330 -24.96 14.14 5.39
N SER A 331 -25.13 14.58 4.16
CA SER A 331 -26.25 14.17 3.28
C SER A 331 -26.24 12.66 2.99
N LEU A 332 -25.05 12.02 3.01
CA LEU A 332 -24.95 10.59 2.87
C LEU A 332 -25.54 9.85 4.08
N SER A 333 -25.36 10.42 5.29
CA SER A 333 -25.90 9.83 6.53
C SER A 333 -27.43 9.92 6.60
N GLU A 334 -28.04 10.85 5.89
CA GLU A 334 -29.51 10.92 5.76
C GLU A 334 -30.08 9.78 4.91
N ARG A 335 -29.31 9.36 3.89
CA ARG A 335 -29.74 8.36 2.88
C ARG A 335 -29.31 6.93 3.21
N PHE A 336 -28.17 6.78 3.86
CA PHE A 336 -27.55 5.48 4.09
C PHE A 336 -27.23 5.29 5.59
N GLU A 337 -27.09 4.03 5.99
CA GLU A 337 -26.50 3.66 7.26
C GLU A 337 -24.96 3.65 7.07
N ILE A 338 -24.24 4.48 7.84
CA ILE A 338 -22.79 4.64 7.75
C ILE A 338 -22.19 4.31 9.11
N ILE A 339 -21.31 3.33 9.14
CA ILE A 339 -20.59 2.89 10.33
C ILE A 339 -19.10 3.13 10.10
N ASP A 340 -18.47 3.95 10.94
CA ASP A 340 -17.03 4.12 10.95
C ASP A 340 -16.37 2.85 11.54
N ILE A 341 -15.64 2.13 10.70
CA ILE A 341 -14.88 0.93 11.06
C ILE A 341 -13.36 1.16 11.06
N SER A 342 -12.91 2.40 11.00
CA SER A 342 -11.48 2.75 10.93
C SER A 342 -10.68 2.12 12.06
N LYS A 343 -11.16 2.24 13.29
CA LYS A 343 -10.50 1.67 14.47
C LYS A 343 -10.55 0.13 14.48
N ALA A 344 -11.68 -0.45 14.11
CA ALA A 344 -11.86 -1.91 14.09
C ALA A 344 -11.02 -2.60 13.01
N THR A 345 -10.67 -1.87 11.95
CA THR A 345 -9.88 -2.39 10.83
C THR A 345 -8.43 -1.89 10.83
N LEU A 346 -7.97 -1.21 11.89
CA LEU A 346 -6.58 -0.77 12.01
C LEU A 346 -5.70 -1.94 12.44
N PRO A 347 -4.69 -2.34 11.63
CA PRO A 347 -3.77 -3.41 12.04
C PRO A 347 -2.83 -2.96 13.17
N GLU A 348 -2.34 -3.93 13.95
CA GLU A 348 -1.46 -3.72 15.10
C GLU A 348 -0.19 -2.94 14.75
N ASP A 349 0.42 -3.25 13.63
CA ASP A 349 1.64 -2.60 13.12
C ASP A 349 1.43 -1.11 12.74
N PHE A 350 0.18 -0.67 12.60
CA PHE A 350 -0.21 0.73 12.39
C PHE A 350 -0.85 1.40 13.61
N ALA A 351 -0.93 0.71 14.76
CA ALA A 351 -1.55 1.25 15.98
C ALA A 351 -0.96 2.59 16.43
N ARG A 352 0.31 2.87 16.07
CA ARG A 352 1.01 4.15 16.36
C ARG A 352 0.57 5.29 15.44
N THR A 353 -0.02 4.98 14.29
CA THR A 353 -0.47 5.95 13.28
C THR A 353 -1.96 5.77 12.98
N PRO A 354 -2.87 5.93 13.99
CA PRO A 354 -4.28 5.56 13.86
C PRO A 354 -5.05 6.34 12.80
N ARG A 355 -4.50 7.46 12.33
CA ARG A 355 -5.06 8.27 11.24
C ARG A 355 -4.42 7.98 9.88
N ILE A 356 -3.80 6.81 9.70
CA ILE A 356 -3.19 6.42 8.42
C ILE A 356 -4.25 6.37 7.32
N ARG A 357 -5.45 5.92 7.66
CA ARG A 357 -6.64 5.88 6.79
C ARG A 357 -7.92 5.96 7.62
N GLN A 358 -9.02 6.25 6.93
CA GLN A 358 -10.37 6.09 7.44
C GLN A 358 -11.10 5.03 6.62
N CYS A 359 -11.99 4.26 7.24
CA CYS A 359 -12.73 3.20 6.60
C CYS A 359 -14.16 3.15 7.12
N PHE A 360 -15.12 3.08 6.19
CA PHE A 360 -16.55 3.14 6.49
C PHE A 360 -17.27 1.95 5.86
N LYS A 361 -18.17 1.36 6.60
CA LYS A 361 -19.16 0.41 6.09
C LYS A 361 -20.45 1.15 5.82
N ILE A 362 -20.96 1.08 4.60
CA ILE A 362 -22.14 1.83 4.14
C ILE A 362 -23.17 0.83 3.61
N SER A 363 -24.40 0.92 4.06
CA SER A 363 -25.52 0.09 3.63
C SER A 363 -26.80 0.89 3.43
N HIS A 364 -27.75 0.31 2.67
CA HIS A 364 -29.08 0.90 2.58
C HIS A 364 -29.78 0.81 3.94
N ARG A 365 -30.47 1.89 4.35
CA ARG A 365 -31.32 1.84 5.53
C ARG A 365 -32.42 0.79 5.33
N LEU A 366 -32.58 -0.08 6.29
CA LEU A 366 -33.72 -1.00 6.33
C LEU A 366 -34.98 -0.15 6.59
N GLN A 367 -35.91 -0.18 5.66
CA GLN A 367 -37.25 0.38 5.84
C GLN A 367 -38.09 -0.56 6.66
#